data_d1597940d352f62c796359e239d87447
#
_entry.id   d1597940d352f62c796359e239d87447
#
_cell.length_a   1.000
_cell.length_b   1.000
_cell.length_c   1.000
_cell.angle_alpha   90.00
_cell.angle_beta   90.00
_cell.angle_gamma   90.00
#
_symmetry.space_group_name_H-M   'P 1'
#
loop_
_entity.id
_entity.type
_entity.pdbx_description
1 polymer ?
#
loop_
_entity_poly.entity_id
_entity_poly.type
_entity_poly.pdbx_seq_one_letter_code
_entity_poly.pdbx_strand_id
1 'polypeptide(L)'
;LSILASTISSYAGEEIEDLIDIAESKSKIIAIIEGRKTISFELRPKEKVLWSGSKGYLGAFLTDQRFFVISTSSTAWQVLPLRINEPEKGVASLSPYIALLVTGDRAIGFDAASNRFIETQLPIHDELLAAEAEKYVAVVITSSRAFGLAKETSAFSEIHLRVRESIEAIKITSSKATVRTSDRLLTFEVTGSTWNEHRLY
;
A
#
# COMPACT_ATOMS: atom_id res chain seq x y z
N LEU A 1 -22.61 27.78 30.01
CA LEU A 1 -21.69 27.29 28.93
C LEU A 1 -21.07 26.01 29.43
N SER A 2 -21.62 24.87 28.99
CA SER A 2 -21.15 23.54 29.37
C SER A 2 -20.34 22.97 28.23
N ILE A 3 -19.03 22.78 28.44
CA ILE A 3 -18.12 22.18 27.48
C ILE A 3 -18.23 20.66 27.65
N LEU A 4 -18.87 20.00 26.66
CA LEU A 4 -18.85 18.57 26.54
C LEU A 4 -17.45 18.14 25.97
N ALA A 5 -16.60 17.64 26.84
CA ALA A 5 -15.39 16.96 26.45
C ALA A 5 -15.77 15.59 25.86
N SER A 6 -15.66 15.45 24.55
CA SER A 6 -15.75 14.16 23.88
C SER A 6 -14.48 13.37 24.18
N THR A 7 -14.59 12.34 25.02
CA THR A 7 -13.56 11.32 25.20
C THR A 7 -13.44 10.53 23.91
N ILE A 8 -12.38 10.80 23.16
CA ILE A 8 -11.93 9.93 22.07
C ILE A 8 -11.36 8.68 22.75
N SER A 9 -12.13 7.61 22.78
CA SER A 9 -11.63 6.28 23.12
C SER A 9 -10.74 5.83 21.97
N SER A 10 -9.43 6.01 22.09
CA SER A 10 -8.48 5.36 21.22
C SER A 10 -8.52 3.87 21.56
N TYR A 11 -9.15 3.07 20.71
CA TYR A 11 -8.84 1.65 20.66
C TYR A 11 -7.36 1.57 20.26
N ALA A 12 -6.50 1.31 21.24
CA ALA A 12 -5.12 0.94 21.00
C ALA A 12 -5.15 -0.43 20.30
N GLY A 13 -5.18 -0.43 18.99
CA GLY A 13 -4.88 -1.63 18.21
C GLY A 13 -3.45 -2.03 18.56
N GLU A 14 -3.24 -3.31 18.81
CA GLU A 14 -1.94 -3.90 19.13
C GLU A 14 -0.91 -3.40 18.09
N GLU A 15 0.02 -2.58 18.54
CA GLU A 15 1.07 -2.00 17.69
C GLU A 15 2.03 -3.15 17.34
N ILE A 16 2.12 -3.45 16.04
CA ILE A 16 3.02 -4.51 15.57
C ILE A 16 4.42 -3.96 15.56
N GLU A 17 5.32 -4.60 16.31
CA GLU A 17 6.74 -4.27 16.33
C GLU A 17 7.35 -4.41 14.94
N ASP A 18 8.26 -3.50 14.58
CA ASP A 18 9.02 -3.57 13.35
C ASP A 18 10.10 -4.66 13.47
N LEU A 19 9.95 -5.73 12.69
CA LEU A 19 10.85 -6.89 12.71
C LEU A 19 11.95 -6.81 11.66
N ILE A 20 11.94 -5.77 10.83
CA ILE A 20 12.92 -5.56 9.77
C ILE A 20 13.51 -4.17 9.91
N ASP A 21 14.81 -4.12 10.11
CA ASP A 21 15.60 -2.91 9.96
C ASP A 21 16.17 -2.85 8.54
N ILE A 22 16.14 -1.66 7.93
CA ILE A 22 16.69 -1.45 6.61
C ILE A 22 17.77 -0.37 6.63
N ALA A 23 18.78 -0.56 5.81
CA ALA A 23 19.85 0.40 5.63
C ALA A 23 20.29 0.47 4.16
N GLU A 24 20.79 1.61 3.75
CA GLU A 24 21.39 1.79 2.43
C GLU A 24 22.85 2.21 2.53
N SER A 25 23.61 1.83 1.54
CA SER A 25 24.96 2.34 1.28
C SER A 25 25.05 2.76 -0.19
N LYS A 26 26.19 3.31 -0.61
CA LYS A 26 26.40 3.78 -2.00
C LYS A 26 26.12 2.73 -3.08
N SER A 27 26.22 1.44 -2.76
CA SER A 27 26.10 0.35 -3.73
C SER A 27 25.20 -0.79 -3.27
N LYS A 28 24.63 -0.73 -2.08
CA LYS A 28 23.86 -1.85 -1.51
C LYS A 28 22.67 -1.36 -0.71
N ILE A 29 21.60 -2.15 -0.77
CA ILE A 29 20.51 -2.12 0.20
C ILE A 29 20.64 -3.34 1.11
N ILE A 30 20.30 -3.17 2.39
CA ILE A 30 20.49 -4.18 3.43
C ILE A 30 19.21 -4.26 4.24
N ALA A 31 18.75 -5.49 4.50
CA ALA A 31 17.74 -5.78 5.50
C ALA A 31 18.34 -6.62 6.63
N ILE A 32 17.99 -6.28 7.86
CA ILE A 32 18.29 -7.07 9.06
C ILE A 32 16.96 -7.54 9.62
N ILE A 33 16.71 -8.83 9.56
CA ILE A 33 15.44 -9.45 9.98
C ILE A 33 15.61 -9.97 11.40
N GLU A 34 14.76 -9.51 12.32
CA GLU A 34 14.75 -9.88 13.75
C GLU A 34 16.12 -9.73 14.42
N GLY A 35 16.93 -8.77 13.97
CA GLY A 35 18.29 -8.56 14.47
C GLY A 35 19.28 -9.71 14.23
N ARG A 36 18.90 -10.74 13.46
CA ARG A 36 19.67 -11.99 13.32
C ARG A 36 20.10 -12.29 11.88
N LYS A 37 19.20 -12.10 10.92
CA LYS A 37 19.43 -12.46 9.52
C LYS A 37 19.68 -11.21 8.70
N THR A 38 20.84 -11.13 8.06
CA THR A 38 21.19 -10.02 7.16
C THR A 38 21.06 -10.46 5.72
N ILE A 39 20.30 -9.72 4.92
CA ILE A 39 20.12 -9.92 3.49
C ILE A 39 20.50 -8.63 2.77
N SER A 40 21.52 -8.70 1.92
CA SER A 40 21.96 -7.55 1.13
C SER A 40 21.67 -7.76 -0.35
N PHE A 41 21.52 -6.64 -1.08
CA PHE A 41 21.38 -6.64 -2.53
C PHE A 41 22.22 -5.52 -3.13
N GLU A 42 22.95 -5.79 -4.21
CA GLU A 42 23.77 -4.79 -4.89
C GLU A 42 22.93 -3.95 -5.86
N LEU A 43 23.04 -2.65 -5.73
CA LEU A 43 22.46 -1.70 -6.64
C LEU A 43 23.28 -1.64 -7.94
N ARG A 44 22.64 -1.33 -9.04
CA ARG A 44 23.33 -1.11 -10.32
C ARG A 44 24.16 0.18 -10.27
N PRO A 45 25.19 0.30 -11.11
CA PRO A 45 25.92 1.56 -11.24
C PRO A 45 24.98 2.74 -11.55
N LYS A 46 25.05 3.81 -10.76
CA LYS A 46 24.21 5.01 -10.85
C LYS A 46 22.73 4.84 -10.47
N GLU A 47 22.29 3.67 -10.05
CA GLU A 47 20.94 3.49 -9.49
C GLU A 47 20.81 4.25 -8.18
N LYS A 48 19.72 5.02 -8.01
CA LYS A 48 19.47 5.90 -6.88
C LYS A 48 18.28 5.42 -6.09
N VAL A 49 18.40 5.34 -4.76
CA VAL A 49 17.27 5.14 -3.88
C VAL A 49 16.48 6.44 -3.80
N LEU A 50 15.17 6.35 -4.04
CA LEU A 50 14.23 7.46 -4.00
C LEU A 50 13.41 7.46 -2.70
N TRP A 51 13.12 6.27 -2.17
CA TRP A 51 12.37 6.08 -0.95
C TRP A 51 12.75 4.74 -0.31
N SER A 52 12.66 4.69 1.02
CA SER A 52 12.83 3.46 1.80
C SER A 52 11.96 3.50 3.05
N GLY A 53 11.57 2.33 3.54
CA GLY A 53 10.80 2.21 4.77
C GLY A 53 10.74 0.77 5.26
N SER A 54 10.51 0.61 6.57
CA SER A 54 10.16 -0.67 7.18
C SER A 54 8.95 -0.50 8.09
N LYS A 55 8.11 -1.52 8.16
CA LYS A 55 6.95 -1.54 9.05
C LYS A 55 6.50 -2.98 9.29
N GLY A 56 6.47 -3.39 10.55
CA GLY A 56 6.07 -4.73 10.96
C GLY A 56 6.89 -5.83 10.29
N TYR A 57 6.28 -6.57 9.40
CA TYR A 57 6.89 -7.73 8.72
C TYR A 57 7.52 -7.39 7.38
N LEU A 58 7.57 -6.12 6.98
CA LEU A 58 8.03 -5.68 5.66
C LEU A 58 9.13 -4.63 5.73
N GLY A 59 10.07 -4.73 4.79
CA GLY A 59 10.99 -3.66 4.42
C GLY A 59 10.93 -3.41 2.92
N ALA A 60 11.04 -2.16 2.48
CA ALA A 60 10.94 -1.83 1.06
C ALA A 60 11.87 -0.68 0.66
N PHE A 61 12.33 -0.72 -0.58
CA PHE A 61 13.07 0.35 -1.26
C PHE A 61 12.48 0.63 -2.63
N LEU A 62 12.33 1.88 -2.96
CA LEU A 62 12.05 2.35 -4.30
C LEU A 62 13.32 3.01 -4.85
N THR A 63 13.77 2.54 -6.00
CA THR A 63 14.86 3.19 -6.75
C THR A 63 14.31 3.82 -8.03
N ASP A 64 15.16 4.53 -8.76
CA ASP A 64 14.84 5.06 -10.08
C ASP A 64 14.68 3.98 -11.16
N GLN A 65 14.85 2.68 -10.82
CA GLN A 65 14.75 1.56 -11.77
C GLN A 65 13.91 0.39 -11.27
N ARG A 66 13.80 0.20 -9.95
CA ARG A 66 13.21 -1.02 -9.37
C ARG A 66 12.49 -0.73 -8.04
N PHE A 67 11.50 -1.55 -7.77
CA PHE A 67 10.87 -1.64 -6.46
C PHE A 67 11.32 -2.93 -5.77
N PHE A 68 11.86 -2.81 -4.58
CA PHE A 68 12.37 -3.91 -3.76
C PHE A 68 11.48 -4.07 -2.55
N VAL A 69 11.09 -5.29 -2.25
CA VAL A 69 10.38 -5.61 -1.01
C VAL A 69 10.96 -6.88 -0.40
N ILE A 70 11.05 -6.91 0.90
CA ILE A 70 11.45 -8.08 1.67
C ILE A 70 10.45 -8.28 2.80
N SER A 71 10.11 -9.53 3.10
CA SER A 71 9.32 -9.90 4.28
C SER A 71 10.17 -10.70 5.27
N THR A 72 9.69 -10.87 6.50
CA THR A 72 10.37 -11.69 7.52
C THR A 72 10.53 -13.15 7.08
N SER A 73 9.63 -13.67 6.24
CA SER A 73 9.69 -15.01 5.67
C SER A 73 10.61 -15.13 4.46
N SER A 74 11.06 -14.01 3.89
CA SER A 74 11.88 -14.02 2.66
C SER A 74 13.28 -14.54 2.90
N THR A 75 13.84 -15.20 1.88
CA THR A 75 15.26 -15.58 1.83
C THR A 75 16.10 -14.64 0.99
N ALA A 76 15.45 -13.80 0.18
CA ALA A 76 16.07 -12.80 -0.70
C ALA A 76 15.09 -11.65 -0.93
N TRP A 77 15.62 -10.51 -1.38
CA TRP A 77 14.81 -9.40 -1.86
C TRP A 77 13.95 -9.83 -3.05
N GLN A 78 12.67 -9.51 -2.98
CA GLN A 78 11.78 -9.55 -4.14
C GLN A 78 11.96 -8.26 -4.92
N VAL A 79 12.13 -8.36 -6.23
CA VAL A 79 12.51 -7.23 -7.07
C VAL A 79 11.58 -7.11 -8.25
N LEU A 80 10.95 -5.96 -8.39
CA LEU A 80 10.12 -5.63 -9.54
C LEU A 80 10.78 -4.52 -10.37
N PRO A 81 11.13 -4.77 -11.63
CA PRO A 81 11.61 -3.72 -12.54
C PRO A 81 10.51 -2.69 -12.81
N LEU A 82 10.88 -1.41 -12.76
CA LEU A 82 10.00 -0.31 -13.12
C LEU A 82 10.19 0.10 -14.58
N ARG A 83 9.13 0.61 -15.19
CA ARG A 83 9.18 1.20 -16.53
C ARG A 83 9.80 2.59 -16.47
N ILE A 84 10.24 3.10 -17.59
CA ILE A 84 10.75 4.47 -17.71
C ILE A 84 9.65 5.45 -17.25
N ASN A 85 10.02 6.42 -16.42
CA ASN A 85 9.16 7.45 -15.81
C ASN A 85 8.18 6.98 -14.71
N GLU A 86 8.09 5.69 -14.41
CA GLU A 86 7.27 5.21 -13.28
C GLU A 86 7.78 5.71 -11.92
N PRO A 87 9.09 5.70 -11.64
CA PRO A 87 9.60 6.10 -10.33
C PRO A 87 9.33 7.56 -9.98
N GLU A 88 9.34 8.46 -10.96
CA GLU A 88 9.14 9.91 -10.75
C GLU A 88 7.72 10.25 -10.26
N LYS A 89 6.75 9.41 -10.57
CA LYS A 89 5.35 9.53 -10.17
C LYS A 89 4.95 8.55 -9.06
N GLY A 90 5.92 7.80 -8.55
CA GLY A 90 5.68 6.75 -7.57
C GLY A 90 5.22 7.29 -6.23
N VAL A 91 4.07 6.82 -5.75
CA VAL A 91 3.60 7.01 -4.38
C VAL A 91 3.70 5.68 -3.66
N ALA A 92 4.59 5.60 -2.66
CA ALA A 92 4.80 4.40 -1.87
C ALA A 92 4.11 4.51 -0.51
N SER A 93 3.49 3.43 -0.07
CA SER A 93 2.89 3.28 1.25
C SER A 93 3.20 1.90 1.81
N LEU A 94 3.47 1.80 3.10
CA LEU A 94 3.87 0.57 3.76
C LEU A 94 3.02 0.33 5.00
N SER A 95 2.49 -0.87 5.11
CA SER A 95 1.81 -1.38 6.29
C SER A 95 2.54 -2.62 6.83
N PRO A 96 2.17 -3.16 7.99
CA PRO A 96 2.82 -4.36 8.52
C PRO A 96 2.76 -5.57 7.58
N TYR A 97 1.78 -5.67 6.69
CA TYR A 97 1.58 -6.84 5.84
C TYR A 97 1.55 -6.53 4.34
N ILE A 98 1.37 -5.26 3.95
CA ILE A 98 1.24 -4.89 2.54
C ILE A 98 2.17 -3.72 2.23
N ALA A 99 3.01 -3.86 1.22
CA ALA A 99 3.68 -2.74 0.58
C ALA A 99 2.91 -2.35 -0.68
N LEU A 100 2.64 -1.07 -0.85
CA LEU A 100 1.94 -0.51 -1.99
C LEU A 100 2.83 0.49 -2.71
N LEU A 101 2.94 0.37 -4.02
CA LEU A 101 3.50 1.38 -4.90
C LEU A 101 2.47 1.69 -5.99
N VAL A 102 2.12 2.96 -6.13
CA VAL A 102 1.27 3.45 -7.21
C VAL A 102 2.12 4.29 -8.15
N THR A 103 2.12 3.95 -9.41
CA THR A 103 2.79 4.70 -10.49
C THR A 103 1.75 5.45 -11.33
N GLY A 104 2.16 6.05 -12.44
CA GLY A 104 1.22 6.80 -13.28
C GLY A 104 0.17 5.92 -13.98
N ASP A 105 0.42 4.63 -14.17
CA ASP A 105 -0.41 3.73 -14.97
C ASP A 105 -0.71 2.36 -14.32
N ARG A 106 -0.14 2.07 -13.15
CA ARG A 106 -0.43 0.83 -12.42
C ARG A 106 -0.31 0.98 -10.91
N ALA A 107 -1.03 0.14 -10.18
CA ALA A 107 -0.82 -0.11 -8.76
C ALA A 107 -0.14 -1.47 -8.56
N ILE A 108 0.82 -1.50 -7.67
CA ILE A 108 1.66 -2.65 -7.35
C ILE A 108 1.55 -2.87 -5.85
N GLY A 109 0.92 -3.96 -5.46
CA GLY A 109 0.90 -4.44 -4.08
C GLY A 109 1.93 -5.55 -3.88
N PHE A 110 2.47 -5.66 -2.68
CA PHE A 110 3.22 -6.82 -2.24
C PHE A 110 2.61 -7.32 -0.94
N ASP A 111 2.25 -8.58 -0.89
CA ASP A 111 1.68 -9.22 0.29
C ASP A 111 2.74 -10.05 1.03
N ALA A 112 2.93 -9.76 2.31
CA ALA A 112 3.94 -10.41 3.15
C ALA A 112 3.70 -11.92 3.31
N ALA A 113 2.43 -12.36 3.31
CA ALA A 113 2.09 -13.76 3.52
C ALA A 113 2.37 -14.60 2.28
N SER A 114 1.98 -14.14 1.11
CA SER A 114 2.25 -14.82 -0.17
C SER A 114 3.64 -14.56 -0.72
N ASN A 115 4.34 -13.56 -0.19
CA ASN A 115 5.69 -13.12 -0.58
C ASN A 115 5.81 -12.84 -2.10
N ARG A 116 4.80 -12.17 -2.68
CA ARG A 116 4.73 -11.89 -4.12
C ARG A 116 4.14 -10.53 -4.44
N PHE A 117 4.51 -10.01 -5.60
CA PHE A 117 3.88 -8.83 -6.18
C PHE A 117 2.54 -9.16 -6.82
N ILE A 118 1.62 -8.22 -6.71
CA ILE A 118 0.26 -8.23 -7.28
C ILE A 118 0.08 -6.90 -7.98
N GLU A 119 -0.30 -6.92 -9.24
CA GLU A 119 -0.38 -5.70 -10.06
C GLU A 119 -1.77 -5.51 -10.65
N THR A 120 -2.18 -4.26 -10.82
CA THR A 120 -3.35 -3.86 -11.59
C THR A 120 -3.07 -2.60 -12.39
N GLN A 121 -3.69 -2.48 -13.57
CA GLN A 121 -3.57 -1.28 -14.40
C GLN A 121 -4.51 -0.20 -13.90
N LEU A 122 -4.03 1.03 -13.86
CA LEU A 122 -4.83 2.21 -13.56
C LEU A 122 -5.30 2.88 -14.87
N PRO A 123 -6.44 3.55 -14.88
CA PRO A 123 -6.89 4.30 -16.05
C PRO A 123 -5.92 5.44 -16.38
N ILE A 124 -5.50 5.55 -17.63
CA ILE A 124 -4.41 6.43 -18.08
C ILE A 124 -4.63 7.93 -17.79
N HIS A 125 -5.89 8.36 -17.71
CA HIS A 125 -6.25 9.77 -17.52
C HIS A 125 -6.89 10.06 -16.16
N ASP A 126 -6.92 9.09 -15.27
CA ASP A 126 -7.49 9.27 -13.95
C ASP A 126 -6.52 10.03 -13.04
N GLU A 127 -7.08 10.94 -12.26
CA GLU A 127 -6.37 11.57 -11.17
C GLU A 127 -6.29 10.61 -9.98
N LEU A 128 -5.11 10.46 -9.40
CA LEU A 128 -4.92 9.71 -8.15
C LEU A 128 -5.39 10.57 -6.98
N LEU A 129 -6.40 10.12 -6.26
CA LEU A 129 -6.97 10.83 -5.11
C LEU A 129 -6.45 10.30 -3.78
N ALA A 130 -6.18 8.99 -3.68
CA ALA A 130 -5.57 8.38 -2.51
C ALA A 130 -4.83 7.09 -2.87
N ALA A 131 -3.72 6.83 -2.17
CA ALA A 131 -2.96 5.57 -2.23
C ALA A 131 -2.40 5.29 -0.83
N GLU A 132 -2.97 4.33 -0.13
CA GLU A 132 -2.62 4.07 1.26
C GLU A 132 -2.71 2.58 1.59
N ALA A 133 -1.77 2.10 2.40
CA ALA A 133 -1.78 0.76 2.98
C ALA A 133 -1.92 0.87 4.49
N GLU A 134 -2.92 0.21 5.02
CA GLU A 134 -3.16 0.02 6.45
C GLU A 134 -3.09 -1.47 6.79
N LYS A 135 -2.90 -1.81 8.02
CA LYS A 135 -2.53 -3.15 8.54
C LYS A 135 -2.80 -4.33 7.59
N TYR A 136 -4.05 -4.55 7.17
CA TYR A 136 -4.48 -5.69 6.35
C TYR A 136 -5.08 -5.32 5.00
N VAL A 137 -5.20 -4.04 4.69
CA VAL A 137 -5.76 -3.55 3.43
C VAL A 137 -4.87 -2.49 2.80
N ALA A 138 -4.86 -2.44 1.48
CA ALA A 138 -4.35 -1.30 0.74
C ALA A 138 -5.40 -0.85 -0.26
N VAL A 139 -5.51 0.45 -0.48
CA VAL A 139 -6.45 1.02 -1.42
C VAL A 139 -5.79 2.05 -2.31
N VAL A 140 -6.25 2.08 -3.54
CA VAL A 140 -5.93 3.11 -4.53
C VAL A 140 -7.24 3.67 -5.04
N ILE A 141 -7.43 4.96 -4.89
CA ILE A 141 -8.65 5.66 -5.30
C ILE A 141 -8.27 6.64 -6.39
N THR A 142 -8.89 6.50 -7.53
CA THR A 142 -8.76 7.42 -8.66
C THR A 142 -10.09 8.19 -8.88
N SER A 143 -10.07 9.14 -9.78
CA SER A 143 -11.26 9.93 -10.11
C SER A 143 -12.42 9.10 -10.69
N SER A 144 -12.18 7.89 -11.21
CA SER A 144 -13.21 7.03 -11.80
C SER A 144 -13.34 5.65 -11.18
N ARG A 145 -12.40 5.23 -10.33
CA ARG A 145 -12.35 3.86 -9.80
C ARG A 145 -11.77 3.80 -8.39
N ALA A 146 -12.14 2.76 -7.66
CA ALA A 146 -11.48 2.38 -6.43
C ALA A 146 -10.95 0.93 -6.55
N PHE A 147 -9.71 0.73 -6.12
CA PHE A 147 -9.03 -0.55 -6.09
C PHE A 147 -8.71 -0.90 -4.64
N GLY A 148 -8.99 -2.13 -4.24
CA GLY A 148 -8.69 -2.65 -2.92
C GLY A 148 -7.85 -3.92 -3.02
N LEU A 149 -6.83 -4.02 -2.18
CA LEU A 149 -6.02 -5.21 -1.98
C LEU A 149 -6.09 -5.60 -0.50
N ALA A 150 -6.46 -6.82 -0.21
CA ALA A 150 -6.43 -7.37 1.13
C ALA A 150 -5.25 -8.33 1.29
N LYS A 151 -4.77 -8.49 2.53
CA LYS A 151 -3.79 -9.51 2.89
C LYS A 151 -4.27 -10.89 2.40
N GLU A 152 -3.32 -11.69 1.88
CA GLU A 152 -3.56 -13.06 1.38
C GLU A 152 -4.43 -13.15 0.12
N THR A 153 -4.69 -12.05 -0.56
CA THR A 153 -5.37 -12.08 -1.86
C THR A 153 -4.39 -12.18 -3.03
N SER A 154 -4.90 -12.56 -4.19
CA SER A 154 -4.08 -12.73 -5.41
C SER A 154 -4.30 -11.67 -6.45
N ALA A 155 -5.23 -10.74 -6.23
CA ALA A 155 -5.58 -9.69 -7.16
C ALA A 155 -6.16 -8.49 -6.41
N PHE A 156 -6.07 -7.33 -7.03
CA PHE A 156 -6.86 -6.16 -6.63
C PHE A 156 -8.34 -6.40 -6.99
N SER A 157 -9.22 -6.01 -6.07
CA SER A 157 -10.65 -5.87 -6.34
C SER A 157 -10.93 -4.45 -6.82
N GLU A 158 -11.73 -4.31 -7.84
CA GLU A 158 -12.03 -3.01 -8.48
C GLU A 158 -13.50 -2.69 -8.40
N ILE A 159 -13.84 -1.42 -8.22
CA ILE A 159 -15.19 -0.88 -8.38
C ILE A 159 -15.15 0.43 -9.14
N HIS A 160 -16.08 0.60 -10.09
CA HIS A 160 -16.22 1.82 -10.89
C HIS A 160 -17.08 2.85 -10.17
N LEU A 161 -16.66 4.10 -10.21
CA LEU A 161 -17.52 5.23 -9.87
C LEU A 161 -18.49 5.51 -11.02
N ARG A 162 -19.69 5.97 -10.69
CA ARG A 162 -20.70 6.31 -11.69
C ARG A 162 -20.38 7.65 -12.34
N VAL A 163 -20.93 7.87 -13.52
CA VAL A 163 -20.82 9.18 -14.20
C VAL A 163 -21.40 10.28 -13.30
N ARG A 164 -20.62 11.32 -13.03
CA ARG A 164 -20.92 12.45 -12.13
C ARG A 164 -20.94 12.09 -10.63
N GLU A 165 -20.56 10.89 -10.26
CA GLU A 165 -20.35 10.54 -8.85
C GLU A 165 -19.06 11.19 -8.36
N SER A 166 -19.15 11.97 -7.29
CA SER A 166 -17.98 12.62 -6.65
C SER A 166 -17.65 11.94 -5.33
N ILE A 167 -16.36 11.86 -5.01
CA ILE A 167 -15.88 11.36 -3.72
C ILE A 167 -15.96 12.49 -2.71
N GLU A 168 -16.64 12.24 -1.59
CA GLU A 168 -16.81 13.19 -0.49
C GLU A 168 -15.89 12.91 0.68
N ALA A 169 -15.61 11.63 0.97
CA ALA A 169 -14.73 11.23 2.06
C ALA A 169 -14.11 9.86 1.82
N ILE A 170 -12.88 9.69 2.26
CA ILE A 170 -12.15 8.42 2.28
C ILE A 170 -11.73 8.17 3.73
N LYS A 171 -11.98 6.96 4.23
CA LYS A 171 -11.53 6.50 5.54
C LYS A 171 -10.96 5.10 5.42
N ILE A 172 -9.72 4.94 5.86
CA ILE A 172 -9.03 3.65 5.86
C ILE A 172 -8.72 3.28 7.31
N THR A 173 -8.94 2.03 7.64
CA THR A 173 -8.65 1.44 8.95
C THR A 173 -7.88 0.14 8.76
N SER A 174 -7.47 -0.49 9.83
CA SER A 174 -6.67 -1.72 9.80
C SER A 174 -7.25 -2.85 8.93
N SER A 175 -8.58 -2.95 8.80
CA SER A 175 -9.24 -4.07 8.11
C SER A 175 -10.27 -3.65 7.07
N LYS A 176 -10.45 -2.34 6.87
CA LYS A 176 -11.56 -1.82 6.05
C LYS A 176 -11.20 -0.47 5.44
N ALA A 177 -11.57 -0.30 4.18
CA ALA A 177 -11.63 1.00 3.54
C ALA A 177 -13.09 1.39 3.27
N THR A 178 -13.39 2.65 3.46
CA THR A 178 -14.72 3.22 3.20
C THR A 178 -14.57 4.46 2.34
N VAL A 179 -15.25 4.48 1.22
CA VAL A 179 -15.32 5.64 0.32
C VAL A 179 -16.77 6.11 0.27
N ARG A 180 -17.01 7.29 0.80
CA ARG A 180 -18.30 7.96 0.68
C ARG A 180 -18.30 8.79 -0.59
N THR A 181 -19.32 8.59 -1.39
CA THR A 181 -19.56 9.36 -2.60
C THR A 181 -20.87 10.16 -2.49
N SER A 182 -21.19 10.98 -3.49
CA SER A 182 -22.47 11.69 -3.56
C SER A 182 -23.69 10.75 -3.55
N ASP A 183 -23.57 9.51 -4.00
CA ASP A 183 -24.68 8.61 -4.26
C ASP A 183 -24.72 7.38 -3.35
N ARG A 184 -23.57 6.92 -2.88
CA ARG A 184 -23.43 5.65 -2.15
C ARG A 184 -22.23 5.61 -1.22
N LEU A 185 -22.25 4.62 -0.35
CA LEU A 185 -21.12 4.23 0.49
C LEU A 185 -20.51 2.97 -0.09
N LEU A 186 -19.24 3.04 -0.46
CA LEU A 186 -18.45 1.91 -0.91
C LEU A 186 -17.60 1.40 0.25
N THR A 187 -17.60 0.09 0.47
CA THR A 187 -16.80 -0.51 1.53
C THR A 187 -16.00 -1.69 0.98
N PHE A 188 -14.72 -1.72 1.29
CA PHE A 188 -13.81 -2.83 1.01
C PHE A 188 -13.36 -3.41 2.35
N GLU A 189 -13.54 -4.70 2.56
CA GLU A 189 -13.20 -5.37 3.81
C GLU A 189 -12.28 -6.58 3.56
N VAL A 190 -11.36 -6.83 4.51
CA VAL A 190 -10.44 -7.98 4.45
C VAL A 190 -11.17 -9.30 4.25
N THR A 191 -12.27 -9.53 5.00
CA THR A 191 -12.99 -10.82 5.02
C THR A 191 -13.63 -11.19 3.69
N GLY A 192 -14.08 -10.20 2.93
CA GLY A 192 -14.72 -10.46 1.62
C GLY A 192 -13.77 -10.23 0.44
N SER A 193 -12.74 -9.42 0.65
CA SER A 193 -11.78 -9.00 -0.39
C SER A 193 -12.44 -8.43 -1.66
N THR A 194 -13.64 -7.88 -1.51
CA THR A 194 -14.46 -7.30 -2.56
C THR A 194 -15.09 -6.00 -2.09
N TRP A 195 -15.43 -5.14 -3.05
CA TRP A 195 -16.19 -3.94 -2.78
C TRP A 195 -17.68 -4.25 -2.62
N ASN A 196 -18.29 -3.69 -1.58
CA ASN A 196 -19.72 -3.67 -1.35
C ASN A 196 -20.23 -2.24 -1.49
N GLU A 197 -21.44 -2.09 -2.01
CA GLU A 197 -22.08 -0.79 -2.17
C GLU A 197 -23.39 -0.70 -1.40
N HIS A 198 -23.63 0.44 -0.76
CA HIS A 198 -24.86 0.79 -0.08
C HIS A 198 -25.33 2.16 -0.58
N ARG A 199 -26.52 2.23 -1.13
CA ARG A 199 -27.11 3.49 -1.59
C ARG A 199 -27.41 4.37 -0.39
N LEU A 200 -27.19 5.68 -0.53
CA LEU A 200 -27.47 6.66 0.51
C LEU A 200 -28.91 7.20 0.44
N TYR A 201 -29.60 6.98 -0.68
CA TYR A 201 -30.97 7.45 -0.95
C TYR A 201 -31.81 6.37 -1.63
#